data_ae868b02c999a475191c3274f14a54f1
#
_entry.id   ae868b02c999a475191c3274f14a54f1
#
_cell.length_a   1.000
_cell.length_b   1.000
_cell.length_c   1.000
_cell.angle_alpha   90.00
_cell.angle_beta   90.00
_cell.angle_gamma   90.00
#
_symmetry.space_group_name_H-M   'P 1'
#
loop_
_entity.id
_entity.type
_entity.pdbx_description
1 polymer ?
#
loop_
_entity_poly.entity_id
_entity_poly.type
_entity_poly.pdbx_seq_one_letter_code
_entity_poly.pdbx_strand_id
1 'polypeptide(L)'
;GDRAFGYSVEAVTALTEAAVSGLKSAGVAGVIKHMPGQGRSALDTHYDLPSVGADAATLMQDMSIFQALADQVPMGMTCHVIFEALDAELPTTISPTVISETIRGRIGFQGLLMTDDLGMDALGGTLTDRGAKALAAGCDVLLHCSGFLKDPAAILGEMEEVATVAKQGIAVAQQIG
;
A
#
# COMPACT_ATOMS: atom_id res chain seq x y z
N GLY A 1 5.10 -16.45 -0.93
CA GLY A 1 5.85 -17.11 0.14
C GLY A 1 4.95 -17.48 1.31
N ASP A 2 5.55 -17.79 2.43
CA ASP A 2 4.89 -18.27 3.66
C ASP A 2 4.01 -17.25 4.40
N ARG A 3 4.00 -15.99 3.95
CA ARG A 3 3.09 -14.94 4.45
C ARG A 3 1.72 -14.93 3.74
N ALA A 4 1.54 -15.72 2.68
CA ALA A 4 0.27 -15.81 1.96
C ALA A 4 -0.72 -16.71 2.71
N PHE A 5 -1.99 -16.31 2.78
CA PHE A 5 -3.06 -17.08 3.41
C PHE A 5 -3.46 -18.33 2.59
N GLY A 6 -3.16 -18.39 1.30
CA GLY A 6 -3.52 -19.50 0.44
C GLY A 6 -3.22 -19.26 -1.04
N TYR A 7 -3.69 -20.17 -1.88
CA TYR A 7 -3.41 -20.21 -3.32
C TYR A 7 -4.67 -19.99 -4.18
N SER A 8 -5.83 -19.84 -3.58
CA SER A 8 -7.07 -19.52 -4.31
C SER A 8 -7.79 -18.33 -3.68
N VAL A 9 -8.56 -17.61 -4.50
CA VAL A 9 -9.33 -16.44 -4.06
C VAL A 9 -10.25 -16.83 -2.90
N GLU A 10 -10.94 -17.97 -3.01
CA GLU A 10 -11.90 -18.45 -2.00
C GLU A 10 -11.20 -18.72 -0.65
N ALA A 11 -10.07 -19.42 -0.68
CA ALA A 11 -9.33 -19.74 0.54
C ALA A 11 -8.77 -18.47 1.20
N VAL A 12 -8.17 -17.57 0.41
CA VAL A 12 -7.60 -16.31 0.93
C VAL A 12 -8.70 -15.43 1.50
N THR A 13 -9.84 -15.30 0.82
CA THR A 13 -10.97 -14.49 1.31
C THR A 13 -11.48 -15.05 2.64
N ALA A 14 -11.80 -16.34 2.71
CA ALA A 14 -12.34 -16.96 3.92
C ALA A 14 -11.38 -16.83 5.13
N LEU A 15 -10.09 -17.09 4.92
CA LEU A 15 -9.09 -17.01 6.00
C LEU A 15 -8.85 -15.55 6.44
N THR A 16 -8.86 -14.61 5.50
CA THR A 16 -8.67 -13.18 5.82
C THR A 16 -9.89 -12.63 6.54
N GLU A 17 -11.12 -12.98 6.13
CA GLU A 17 -12.35 -12.63 6.85
C GLU A 17 -12.34 -13.16 8.28
N ALA A 18 -11.92 -14.40 8.49
CA ALA A 18 -11.80 -14.99 9.82
C ALA A 18 -10.76 -14.23 10.69
N ALA A 19 -9.60 -13.87 10.10
CA ALA A 19 -8.58 -13.08 10.79
C ALA A 19 -9.08 -11.68 11.15
N VAL A 20 -9.75 -10.98 10.23
CA VAL A 20 -10.35 -9.66 10.46
C VAL A 20 -11.40 -9.73 11.57
N SER A 21 -12.28 -10.74 11.53
CA SER A 21 -13.30 -10.96 12.55
C SER A 21 -12.67 -11.21 13.93
N GLY A 22 -11.60 -12.01 13.99
CA GLY A 22 -10.88 -12.26 15.24
C GLY A 22 -10.24 -10.99 15.81
N LEU A 23 -9.55 -10.19 15.00
CA LEU A 23 -8.99 -8.90 15.42
C LEU A 23 -10.07 -7.95 15.93
N LYS A 24 -11.16 -7.82 15.17
CA LYS A 24 -12.28 -6.95 15.55
C LYS A 24 -12.94 -7.36 16.86
N SER A 25 -13.08 -8.66 17.12
CA SER A 25 -13.64 -9.17 18.38
C SER A 25 -12.79 -8.83 19.60
N ALA A 26 -11.47 -8.66 19.39
CA ALA A 26 -10.51 -8.23 20.41
C ALA A 26 -10.32 -6.70 20.49
N GLY A 27 -11.11 -5.91 19.74
CA GLY A 27 -10.97 -4.45 19.69
C GLY A 27 -9.73 -3.96 18.91
N VAL A 28 -9.12 -4.81 18.08
CA VAL A 28 -7.95 -4.47 17.27
C VAL A 28 -8.36 -4.14 15.85
N ALA A 29 -7.93 -2.97 15.35
CA ALA A 29 -8.14 -2.59 13.97
C ALA A 29 -7.22 -3.38 13.03
N GLY A 30 -7.78 -3.94 11.95
CA GLY A 30 -7.03 -4.65 10.92
C GLY A 30 -6.52 -3.70 9.82
N VAL A 31 -5.47 -4.12 9.13
CA VAL A 31 -4.95 -3.50 7.89
C VAL A 31 -4.96 -4.55 6.80
N ILE A 32 -5.70 -4.31 5.71
CA ILE A 32 -5.62 -5.18 4.53
C ILE A 32 -4.46 -4.75 3.62
N LYS A 33 -3.67 -5.74 3.18
CA LYS A 33 -2.45 -5.47 2.40
C LYS A 33 -2.02 -6.65 1.54
N HIS A 34 -1.28 -6.38 0.50
CA HIS A 34 -0.90 -5.07 -0.05
C HIS A 34 -1.74 -4.81 -1.30
N MET A 35 -2.54 -3.74 -1.30
CA MET A 35 -3.42 -3.42 -2.43
C MET A 35 -2.65 -2.93 -3.66
N PRO A 36 -3.08 -3.28 -4.87
CA PRO A 36 -4.27 -4.06 -5.24
C PRO A 36 -4.06 -5.58 -5.28
N GLY A 37 -2.89 -6.10 -4.84
CA GLY A 37 -2.61 -7.54 -4.76
C GLY A 37 -1.18 -7.90 -5.17
N GLN A 38 -0.30 -8.16 -4.22
CA GLN A 38 1.13 -8.40 -4.44
C GLN A 38 1.47 -9.87 -4.79
N GLY A 39 0.49 -10.78 -4.77
CA GLY A 39 0.75 -12.23 -4.87
C GLY A 39 1.42 -12.70 -6.17
N ARG A 40 1.36 -11.91 -7.24
CA ARG A 40 2.00 -12.21 -8.54
C ARG A 40 3.39 -11.62 -8.69
N SER A 41 3.85 -10.82 -7.73
CA SER A 41 5.21 -10.29 -7.75
C SER A 41 6.24 -11.42 -7.65
N ALA A 42 7.18 -11.45 -8.59
CA ALA A 42 8.27 -12.42 -8.61
C ALA A 42 9.53 -11.96 -7.86
N LEU A 43 9.60 -10.65 -7.52
CA LEU A 43 10.73 -10.03 -6.84
C LEU A 43 10.32 -9.53 -5.45
N ASP A 44 11.31 -9.40 -4.58
CA ASP A 44 11.14 -8.84 -3.25
C ASP A 44 11.23 -7.31 -3.30
N THR A 45 10.13 -6.64 -2.97
CA THR A 45 10.01 -5.18 -2.97
C THR A 45 10.92 -4.47 -1.96
N HIS A 46 11.54 -5.20 -1.05
CA HIS A 46 12.57 -4.61 -0.17
C HIS A 46 13.81 -4.17 -0.94
N TYR A 47 14.11 -4.82 -2.07
CA TYR A 47 15.33 -4.60 -2.84
C TYR A 47 15.10 -4.15 -4.28
N ASP A 48 13.99 -4.56 -4.88
CA ASP A 48 13.70 -4.34 -6.29
C ASP A 48 12.30 -3.77 -6.50
N LEU A 49 12.10 -3.09 -7.64
CA LEU A 49 10.78 -2.68 -8.11
C LEU A 49 10.23 -3.72 -9.10
N PRO A 50 9.32 -4.61 -8.67
CA PRO A 50 8.74 -5.60 -9.56
C PRO A 50 7.69 -5.00 -10.49
N SER A 51 7.57 -5.58 -11.69
CA SER A 51 6.46 -5.38 -12.61
C SER A 51 5.64 -6.66 -12.74
N VAL A 52 4.32 -6.52 -12.81
CA VAL A 52 3.35 -7.60 -13.00
C VAL A 52 2.64 -7.38 -14.33
N GLY A 53 2.93 -8.25 -15.32
CA GLY A 53 2.36 -8.22 -16.67
C GLY A 53 1.03 -9.00 -16.81
N ALA A 54 0.34 -9.32 -15.71
CA ALA A 54 -0.96 -9.96 -15.76
C ALA A 54 -2.01 -9.03 -16.40
N ASP A 55 -2.93 -9.61 -17.17
CA ASP A 55 -4.01 -8.85 -17.79
C ASP A 55 -5.03 -8.32 -16.77
N ALA A 56 -5.83 -7.35 -17.19
CA ALA A 56 -6.82 -6.70 -16.33
C ALA A 56 -7.85 -7.69 -15.74
N ALA A 57 -8.25 -8.71 -16.49
CA ALA A 57 -9.22 -9.70 -16.03
C ALA A 57 -8.65 -10.56 -14.89
N THR A 58 -7.40 -10.97 -15.02
CA THR A 58 -6.65 -11.69 -13.99
C THR A 58 -6.46 -10.84 -12.72
N LEU A 59 -6.08 -9.58 -12.88
CA LEU A 59 -5.94 -8.65 -11.75
C LEU A 59 -7.27 -8.39 -11.05
N MET A 60 -8.39 -8.34 -11.78
CA MET A 60 -9.72 -8.20 -11.18
C MET A 60 -10.09 -9.38 -10.28
N GLN A 61 -9.69 -10.60 -10.64
CA GLN A 61 -9.89 -11.76 -9.77
C GLN A 61 -9.10 -11.62 -8.46
N ASP A 62 -7.84 -11.19 -8.54
CA ASP A 62 -7.01 -10.97 -7.35
C ASP A 62 -7.59 -9.84 -6.46
N MET A 63 -8.10 -8.77 -7.07
CA MET A 63 -8.72 -7.63 -6.36
C MET A 63 -10.03 -8.00 -5.67
N SER A 64 -10.74 -9.05 -6.10
CA SER A 64 -12.01 -9.45 -5.49
C SER A 64 -11.88 -9.78 -3.99
N ILE A 65 -10.71 -10.21 -3.55
CA ILE A 65 -10.39 -10.43 -2.12
C ILE A 65 -10.48 -9.12 -1.35
N PHE A 66 -9.88 -8.06 -1.89
CA PHE A 66 -9.90 -6.73 -1.26
C PHE A 66 -11.29 -6.09 -1.32
N GLN A 67 -12.04 -6.32 -2.41
CA GLN A 67 -13.44 -5.88 -2.52
C GLN A 67 -14.32 -6.48 -1.42
N ALA A 68 -14.17 -7.78 -1.14
CA ALA A 68 -14.91 -8.45 -0.08
C ALA A 68 -14.61 -7.89 1.32
N LEU A 69 -13.44 -7.29 1.51
CA LEU A 69 -12.94 -6.79 2.81
C LEU A 69 -13.00 -5.26 2.95
N ALA A 70 -13.26 -4.53 1.87
CA ALA A 70 -13.13 -3.06 1.82
C ALA A 70 -13.92 -2.34 2.92
N ASP A 71 -15.14 -2.80 3.21
CA ASP A 71 -16.01 -2.21 4.24
C ASP A 71 -15.81 -2.84 5.64
N GLN A 72 -14.98 -3.86 5.75
CA GLN A 72 -14.80 -4.60 7.00
C GLN A 72 -13.64 -4.09 7.85
N VAL A 73 -12.69 -3.39 7.23
CA VAL A 73 -11.47 -2.90 7.89
C VAL A 73 -11.28 -1.41 7.68
N PRO A 74 -10.82 -0.69 8.71
CA PRO A 74 -10.65 0.77 8.63
C PRO A 74 -9.38 1.21 7.91
N MET A 75 -8.41 0.32 7.71
CA MET A 75 -7.10 0.66 7.17
C MET A 75 -6.66 -0.28 6.06
N GLY A 76 -5.95 0.25 5.08
CA GLY A 76 -5.33 -0.48 3.99
C GLY A 76 -3.94 0.02 3.67
N MET A 77 -3.14 -0.82 3.03
CA MET A 77 -1.77 -0.50 2.65
C MET A 77 -1.55 -0.77 1.16
N THR A 78 -0.86 0.14 0.47
CA THR A 78 -0.45 -0.02 -0.92
C THR A 78 0.71 -1.01 -1.06
N CYS A 79 1.11 -1.32 -2.29
CA CYS A 79 2.33 -2.07 -2.58
C CYS A 79 3.27 -1.27 -3.51
N HIS A 80 4.57 -1.56 -3.45
CA HIS A 80 5.57 -1.00 -4.35
C HIS A 80 5.72 -1.91 -5.58
N VAL A 81 4.66 -2.03 -6.37
CA VAL A 81 4.60 -2.89 -7.56
C VAL A 81 4.01 -2.12 -8.72
N ILE A 82 4.59 -2.27 -9.91
CA ILE A 82 4.02 -1.82 -11.17
C ILE A 82 3.07 -2.90 -11.68
N PHE A 83 1.84 -2.52 -12.02
CA PHE A 83 0.88 -3.38 -12.71
C PHE A 83 0.67 -2.84 -14.11
N GLU A 84 1.29 -3.45 -15.12
CA GLU A 84 1.31 -2.94 -16.49
C GLU A 84 -0.08 -2.67 -17.08
N ALA A 85 -1.08 -3.46 -16.70
CA ALA A 85 -2.46 -3.28 -17.14
C ALA A 85 -3.22 -2.16 -16.40
N LEU A 86 -2.65 -1.55 -15.37
CA LEU A 86 -3.26 -0.45 -14.58
C LEU A 86 -2.50 0.86 -14.75
N ASP A 87 -1.20 0.81 -14.57
CA ASP A 87 -0.23 1.89 -14.81
C ASP A 87 1.11 1.24 -15.10
N ALA A 88 1.60 1.37 -16.34
CA ALA A 88 2.83 0.72 -16.78
C ALA A 88 4.10 1.45 -16.33
N GLU A 89 3.98 2.66 -15.79
CA GLU A 89 5.14 3.51 -15.48
C GLU A 89 5.36 3.69 -13.98
N LEU A 90 4.29 3.77 -13.20
CA LEU A 90 4.39 4.09 -11.78
C LEU A 90 3.96 2.92 -10.89
N PRO A 91 4.74 2.62 -9.82
CA PRO A 91 4.29 1.66 -8.81
C PRO A 91 3.07 2.20 -8.06
N THR A 92 2.20 1.29 -7.61
CA THR A 92 0.91 1.60 -6.99
C THR A 92 0.99 2.73 -5.96
N THR A 93 1.98 2.70 -5.06
CA THR A 93 2.10 3.68 -3.96
C THR A 93 2.19 5.13 -4.44
N ILE A 94 2.73 5.38 -5.63
CA ILE A 94 2.92 6.72 -6.19
C ILE A 94 2.16 6.94 -7.51
N SER A 95 1.23 6.05 -7.86
CA SER A 95 0.36 6.16 -9.04
C SER A 95 -1.00 6.75 -8.67
N PRO A 96 -1.31 8.01 -9.05
CA PRO A 96 -2.64 8.59 -8.86
C PRO A 96 -3.73 7.76 -9.54
N THR A 97 -3.44 7.21 -10.72
CA THR A 97 -4.37 6.38 -11.50
C THR A 97 -4.74 5.11 -10.73
N VAL A 98 -3.75 4.36 -10.25
CA VAL A 98 -4.03 3.10 -9.54
C VAL A 98 -4.76 3.38 -8.22
N ILE A 99 -4.38 4.43 -7.49
CA ILE A 99 -5.05 4.76 -6.23
C ILE A 99 -6.50 5.19 -6.49
N SER A 100 -6.75 6.16 -7.40
CA SER A 100 -8.09 6.68 -7.62
C SER A 100 -9.02 5.69 -8.33
N GLU A 101 -8.58 5.09 -9.43
CA GLU A 101 -9.45 4.25 -10.26
C GLU A 101 -9.55 2.82 -9.75
N THR A 102 -8.45 2.28 -9.21
CA THR A 102 -8.41 0.89 -8.78
C THR A 102 -8.70 0.75 -7.29
N ILE A 103 -7.93 1.38 -6.40
CA ILE A 103 -8.12 1.18 -4.95
C ILE A 103 -9.41 1.85 -4.48
N ARG A 104 -9.61 3.15 -4.79
CA ARG A 104 -10.81 3.89 -4.39
C ARG A 104 -12.02 3.53 -5.23
N GLY A 105 -11.83 3.37 -6.56
CA GLY A 105 -12.90 3.09 -7.50
C GLY A 105 -13.32 1.63 -7.54
N ARG A 106 -12.48 0.73 -8.07
CA ARG A 106 -12.85 -0.67 -8.36
C ARG A 106 -12.91 -1.54 -7.11
N ILE A 107 -11.91 -1.45 -6.24
CA ILE A 107 -11.91 -2.15 -4.94
C ILE A 107 -12.96 -1.52 -4.02
N GLY A 108 -13.16 -0.20 -4.12
CA GLY A 108 -14.13 0.52 -3.32
C GLY A 108 -13.63 0.85 -1.91
N PHE A 109 -12.32 0.72 -1.64
CA PHE A 109 -11.76 0.98 -0.32
C PHE A 109 -11.77 2.47 0.02
N GLN A 110 -12.56 2.86 1.04
CA GLN A 110 -12.70 4.24 1.50
C GLN A 110 -12.05 4.50 2.86
N GLY A 111 -11.42 3.50 3.46
CA GLY A 111 -10.70 3.64 4.71
C GLY A 111 -9.37 4.40 4.57
N LEU A 112 -8.64 4.51 5.67
CA LEU A 112 -7.33 5.16 5.72
C LEU A 112 -6.31 4.33 4.93
N LEU A 113 -5.77 4.91 3.86
CA LEU A 113 -4.80 4.28 2.97
C LEU A 113 -3.38 4.71 3.33
N MET A 114 -2.57 3.77 3.79
CA MET A 114 -1.15 4.01 4.06
C MET A 114 -0.26 3.49 2.93
N THR A 115 0.92 4.07 2.81
CA THR A 115 1.97 3.50 1.96
C THR A 115 2.48 2.19 2.56
N ASP A 116 3.11 1.33 1.76
CA ASP A 116 4.11 0.41 2.29
C ASP A 116 5.34 1.21 2.75
N ASP A 117 6.32 0.55 3.35
CA ASP A 117 7.49 1.21 3.92
C ASP A 117 8.26 2.03 2.87
N LEU A 118 8.31 3.34 3.09
CA LEU A 118 9.05 4.26 2.22
C LEU A 118 10.57 4.05 2.26
N GLY A 119 11.08 3.32 3.24
CA GLY A 119 12.49 2.93 3.33
C GLY A 119 12.91 1.85 2.35
N MET A 120 11.95 1.14 1.70
CA MET A 120 12.24 0.07 0.75
C MET A 120 12.84 0.61 -0.55
N ASP A 121 13.80 -0.12 -1.13
CA ASP A 121 14.55 0.33 -2.33
C ASP A 121 13.72 0.34 -3.62
N ALA A 122 12.58 -0.33 -3.65
CA ALA A 122 11.65 -0.35 -4.79
C ALA A 122 11.22 1.04 -5.27
N LEU A 123 11.14 2.03 -4.37
CA LEU A 123 10.78 3.40 -4.71
C LEU A 123 12.02 4.26 -4.91
N GLY A 124 12.66 4.35 -5.98
CA GLY A 124 13.82 5.22 -6.20
C GLY A 124 13.66 6.67 -5.68
N GLY A 125 14.75 7.41 -5.54
CA GLY A 125 14.76 8.79 -5.05
C GLY A 125 14.93 8.93 -3.53
N THR A 126 14.77 10.16 -3.01
CA THR A 126 14.85 10.46 -1.57
C THR A 126 13.56 10.11 -0.84
N LEU A 127 13.61 9.97 0.49
CA LEU A 127 12.41 9.78 1.32
C LEU A 127 11.42 10.94 1.15
N THR A 128 11.93 12.18 1.06
CA THR A 128 11.12 13.36 0.77
C THR A 128 10.35 13.22 -0.54
N ASP A 129 11.03 12.81 -1.63
CA ASP A 129 10.40 12.64 -2.94
C ASP A 129 9.35 11.52 -2.92
N ARG A 130 9.67 10.39 -2.28
CA ARG A 130 8.77 9.23 -2.15
C ARG A 130 7.50 9.62 -1.39
N GLY A 131 7.66 10.27 -0.24
CA GLY A 131 6.53 10.72 0.57
C GLY A 131 5.66 11.76 -0.12
N ALA A 132 6.25 12.78 -0.76
CA ALA A 132 5.51 13.81 -1.48
C ALA A 132 4.70 13.21 -2.64
N LYS A 133 5.30 12.30 -3.43
CA LYS A 133 4.60 11.60 -4.52
C LYS A 133 3.48 10.72 -4.01
N ALA A 134 3.67 10.01 -2.91
CA ALA A 134 2.65 9.12 -2.33
C ALA A 134 1.43 9.92 -1.82
N LEU A 135 1.64 11.04 -1.13
CA LEU A 135 0.55 11.93 -0.72
C LEU A 135 -0.17 12.55 -1.93
N ALA A 136 0.58 13.03 -2.92
CA ALA A 136 0.00 13.56 -4.15
C ALA A 136 -0.79 12.50 -4.95
N ALA A 137 -0.40 11.23 -4.85
CA ALA A 137 -1.09 10.11 -5.48
C ALA A 137 -2.40 9.73 -4.76
N GLY A 138 -2.60 10.13 -3.49
CA GLY A 138 -3.82 9.88 -2.73
C GLY A 138 -3.66 8.92 -1.55
N CYS A 139 -2.44 8.65 -1.09
CA CYS A 139 -2.22 8.02 0.22
C CYS A 139 -2.53 9.03 1.34
N ASP A 140 -3.14 8.54 2.43
CA ASP A 140 -3.50 9.35 3.59
C ASP A 140 -2.39 9.38 4.65
N VAL A 141 -1.57 8.31 4.72
CA VAL A 141 -0.53 8.12 5.72
C VAL A 141 0.75 7.64 5.07
N LEU A 142 1.88 8.21 5.49
CA LEU A 142 3.22 7.76 5.12
C LEU A 142 3.72 6.78 6.18
N LEU A 143 4.10 5.58 5.77
CA LEU A 143 4.74 4.59 6.64
C LEU A 143 6.25 4.59 6.38
N HIS A 144 7.02 4.71 7.45
CA HIS A 144 8.46 4.53 7.41
C HIS A 144 8.90 3.57 8.53
N CYS A 145 9.56 2.49 8.13
CA CYS A 145 10.09 1.48 9.02
C CYS A 145 11.62 1.50 8.93
N SER A 146 12.27 1.95 9.94
CA SER A 146 13.75 2.02 10.02
C SER A 146 14.44 0.65 10.19
N GLY A 147 13.79 -0.46 9.81
CA GLY A 147 14.26 -1.83 10.07
C GLY A 147 15.62 -2.20 9.47
N PHE A 148 16.08 -1.46 8.46
CA PHE A 148 17.39 -1.64 7.82
C PHE A 148 18.49 -0.77 8.43
N LEU A 149 18.15 0.25 9.20
CA LEU A 149 19.08 1.15 9.83
C LEU A 149 19.51 0.62 11.20
N LYS A 150 20.81 0.74 11.50
CA LYS A 150 21.38 0.32 12.79
C LYS A 150 21.76 1.52 13.67
N ASP A 151 21.88 2.70 13.06
CA ASP A 151 22.27 3.93 13.76
C ASP A 151 21.01 4.70 14.20
N PRO A 152 20.80 4.90 15.51
CA PRO A 152 19.66 5.66 16.03
C PRO A 152 19.58 7.10 15.53
N ALA A 153 20.73 7.75 15.25
CA ALA A 153 20.74 9.12 14.74
C ALA A 153 20.24 9.17 13.28
N ALA A 154 20.60 8.19 12.47
CA ALA A 154 20.08 8.06 11.11
C ALA A 154 18.57 7.79 11.10
N ILE A 155 18.09 6.93 12.00
CA ILE A 155 16.64 6.65 12.17
C ILE A 155 15.88 7.94 12.48
N LEU A 156 16.33 8.71 13.44
CA LEU A 156 15.70 9.98 13.82
C LEU A 156 15.69 10.98 12.66
N GLY A 157 16.81 11.07 11.92
CA GLY A 157 16.92 11.94 10.75
C GLY A 157 15.88 11.61 9.67
N GLU A 158 15.73 10.33 9.34
CA GLU A 158 14.72 9.88 8.37
C GLU A 158 13.29 10.11 8.85
N MET A 159 13.01 9.88 10.14
CA MET A 159 11.68 10.17 10.72
C MET A 159 11.35 11.66 10.67
N GLU A 160 12.32 12.56 10.91
CA GLU A 160 12.14 14.01 10.80
C GLU A 160 11.88 14.43 9.34
N GLU A 161 12.57 13.81 8.39
CA GLU A 161 12.37 14.04 6.96
C GLU A 161 10.93 13.68 6.55
N VAL A 162 10.45 12.48 6.88
CA VAL A 162 9.09 12.03 6.56
C VAL A 162 8.04 12.89 7.27
N ALA A 163 8.25 13.25 8.53
CA ALA A 163 7.34 14.13 9.28
C ALA A 163 7.24 15.53 8.65
N THR A 164 8.33 16.03 8.07
CA THR A 164 8.34 17.33 7.38
C THR A 164 7.49 17.29 6.11
N VAL A 165 7.62 16.22 5.33
CA VAL A 165 6.79 16.02 4.12
C VAL A 165 5.31 15.92 4.48
N ALA A 166 4.95 15.16 5.51
CA ALA A 166 3.58 15.02 5.97
C ALA A 166 2.96 16.38 6.38
N LYS A 167 3.71 17.21 7.10
CA LYS A 167 3.27 18.57 7.47
C LYS A 167 3.02 19.47 6.25
N GLN A 168 3.87 19.39 5.23
CA GLN A 168 3.70 20.13 3.98
C GLN A 168 2.44 19.69 3.23
N GLY A 169 2.19 18.39 3.15
CA GLY A 169 0.98 17.83 2.54
C GLY A 169 -0.30 18.30 3.24
N ILE A 170 -0.34 18.34 4.57
CA ILE A 170 -1.48 18.85 5.34
C ILE A 170 -1.71 20.35 5.04
N ALA A 171 -0.64 21.15 4.98
CA ALA A 171 -0.75 22.58 4.71
C ALA A 171 -1.34 22.85 3.31
N VAL A 172 -0.97 22.08 2.29
CA VAL A 172 -1.54 22.17 0.94
C VAL A 172 -3.02 21.79 0.94
N ALA A 173 -3.40 20.70 1.60
CA ALA A 173 -4.79 20.27 1.68
C ALA A 173 -5.70 21.33 2.35
N GLN A 174 -5.22 22.02 3.37
CA GLN A 174 -5.94 23.10 4.06
C GLN A 174 -6.11 24.37 3.22
N GLN A 175 -5.30 24.58 2.18
CA GLN A 175 -5.42 25.73 1.27
C GLN A 175 -6.41 25.50 0.12
N ILE A 176 -6.75 24.25 -0.16
CA ILE A 176 -7.62 23.85 -1.28
C ILE A 176 -9.07 23.62 -0.80
N GLY A 177 -9.29 23.34 0.47
CA GLY A 177 -10.61 23.13 1.10
C GLY A 177 -11.18 24.40 1.68
#